data_65bb32b155c066437e8deec3aeb42ec8
#
_entry.id   65bb32b155c066437e8deec3aeb42ec8
#
_cell.length_a   1.000
_cell.length_b   1.000
_cell.length_c   1.000
_cell.angle_alpha   90.00
_cell.angle_beta   90.00
_cell.angle_gamma   90.00
#
_symmetry.space_group_name_H-M   'P 1'
#
loop_
_entity.id
_entity.type
_entity.pdbx_description
1 polymer ?
#
loop_
_entity_poly.entity_id
_entity_poly.type
_entity_poly.pdbx_seq_one_letter_code
_entity_poly.pdbx_strand_id
1 'polypeptide(L)'
;MKIAITGHTHGIGKAFAKQLSARGHTIIGISRKDGENIRRIMHTASLIEPTKLFINNAQSYYAQTELLYEVWARWEKSQVNKWIWNISTMLTQDPEGYKAVGLNAESLGQYRTQKVALEEASRQLRAKSRWPKISIIRPGTVATNEETNEGADVNVWVKSIIDTFTHNPNINIADISVGWVDKRIPI
;
A
#
# COMPACT_ATOMS: atom_id res chain seq x y z
N MET A 1 13.35 -11.34 -6.38
CA MET A 1 12.10 -11.40 -7.18
C MET A 1 11.79 -10.05 -7.79
N LYS A 2 10.87 -9.98 -8.79
CA LYS A 2 10.37 -8.71 -9.33
C LYS A 2 9.19 -8.21 -8.50
N ILE A 3 9.21 -6.92 -8.13
CA ILE A 3 8.21 -6.24 -7.30
C ILE A 3 7.76 -4.97 -8.00
N ALA A 4 6.47 -4.80 -8.21
CA ALA A 4 5.91 -3.55 -8.72
C ALA A 4 5.50 -2.64 -7.55
N ILE A 5 5.80 -1.34 -7.65
CA ILE A 5 5.43 -0.35 -6.64
C ILE A 5 4.87 0.89 -7.33
N THR A 6 3.61 1.22 -7.06
CA THR A 6 3.06 2.49 -7.52
C THR A 6 3.42 3.62 -6.54
N GLY A 7 3.80 4.80 -7.08
CA GLY A 7 4.20 5.95 -6.27
C GLY A 7 5.57 5.77 -5.57
N HIS A 8 6.50 5.07 -6.20
CA HIS A 8 7.82 4.71 -5.67
C HIS A 8 8.81 5.87 -5.53
N THR A 9 8.47 7.08 -5.94
CA THR A 9 9.39 8.23 -5.95
C THR A 9 9.34 9.09 -4.69
N HIS A 10 8.33 8.93 -3.84
CA HIS A 10 8.14 9.70 -2.60
C HIS A 10 7.59 8.86 -1.46
N GLY A 11 7.75 9.36 -0.22
CA GLY A 11 7.12 8.84 0.99
C GLY A 11 7.28 7.33 1.17
N ILE A 12 6.20 6.67 1.55
CA ILE A 12 6.13 5.22 1.83
C ILE A 12 6.59 4.40 0.63
N GLY A 13 6.16 4.74 -0.58
CA GLY A 13 6.55 4.01 -1.80
C GLY A 13 8.04 4.07 -2.09
N LYS A 14 8.69 5.24 -1.86
CA LYS A 14 10.14 5.41 -1.99
C LYS A 14 10.90 4.57 -0.95
N ALA A 15 10.43 4.55 0.28
CA ALA A 15 11.05 3.76 1.34
C ALA A 15 10.95 2.25 1.06
N PHE A 16 9.80 1.76 0.58
CA PHE A 16 9.67 0.37 0.10
C PHE A 16 10.63 0.07 -1.04
N ALA A 17 10.69 0.92 -2.07
CA ALA A 17 11.57 0.71 -3.22
C ALA A 17 13.03 0.61 -2.80
N LYS A 18 13.49 1.53 -1.95
CA LYS A 18 14.86 1.55 -1.42
C LYS A 18 15.20 0.28 -0.64
N GLN A 19 14.35 -0.10 0.33
CA GLN A 19 14.64 -1.22 1.23
C GLN A 19 14.53 -2.58 0.54
N LEU A 20 13.56 -2.75 -0.36
CA LEU A 20 13.41 -4.00 -1.10
C LEU A 20 14.50 -4.16 -2.15
N SER A 21 14.95 -3.08 -2.81
CA SER A 21 16.11 -3.09 -3.69
C SER A 21 17.38 -3.48 -2.93
N ALA A 22 17.61 -2.92 -1.73
CA ALA A 22 18.73 -3.26 -0.87
C ALA A 22 18.74 -4.76 -0.42
N ARG A 23 17.57 -5.40 -0.42
CA ARG A 23 17.40 -6.85 -0.16
C ARG A 23 17.54 -7.72 -1.42
N GLY A 24 18.00 -7.16 -2.54
CA GLY A 24 18.26 -7.90 -3.78
C GLY A 24 17.02 -8.14 -4.64
N HIS A 25 15.93 -7.37 -4.44
CA HIS A 25 14.75 -7.46 -5.28
C HIS A 25 14.83 -6.47 -6.46
N THR A 26 14.29 -6.85 -7.62
CA THR A 26 14.16 -5.96 -8.78
C THR A 26 12.88 -5.16 -8.66
N ILE A 27 12.97 -3.83 -8.63
CA ILE A 27 11.83 -2.93 -8.49
C ILE A 27 11.37 -2.44 -9.87
N ILE A 28 10.08 -2.62 -10.15
CA ILE A 28 9.36 -1.97 -11.24
C ILE A 28 8.60 -0.79 -10.63
N GLY A 29 9.20 0.39 -10.70
CA GLY A 29 8.61 1.60 -10.18
C GLY A 29 7.63 2.21 -11.17
N ILE A 30 6.46 2.63 -10.69
CA ILE A 30 5.40 3.22 -11.50
C ILE A 30 5.03 4.57 -10.89
N SER A 31 5.40 5.67 -11.55
CA SER A 31 5.10 7.01 -11.08
C SER A 31 4.97 8.03 -12.22
N ARG A 32 4.29 9.13 -11.93
CA ARG A 32 4.16 10.24 -12.89
C ARG A 32 5.51 10.86 -13.27
N LYS A 33 6.51 10.79 -12.40
CA LYS A 33 7.88 11.25 -12.70
C LYS A 33 8.53 10.43 -13.82
N ASP A 34 8.16 9.18 -13.96
CA ASP A 34 8.67 8.27 -14.99
C ASP A 34 7.74 8.21 -16.22
N GLY A 35 6.79 9.15 -16.32
CA GLY A 35 5.81 9.18 -17.39
C GLY A 35 4.63 8.19 -17.22
N GLU A 36 4.58 7.47 -16.10
CA GLU A 36 3.56 6.49 -15.83
C GLU A 36 2.44 7.04 -14.94
N ASN A 37 1.19 6.71 -15.25
CA ASN A 37 0.03 7.17 -14.52
C ASN A 37 -0.89 6.00 -14.18
N ILE A 38 -1.14 5.79 -12.88
CA ILE A 38 -2.01 4.70 -12.40
C ILE A 38 -3.45 4.79 -12.93
N ARG A 39 -3.89 5.94 -13.45
CA ARG A 39 -5.21 6.10 -14.10
C ARG A 39 -5.27 5.42 -15.48
N ARG A 40 -4.13 5.05 -16.07
CA ARG A 40 -4.05 4.21 -17.27
C ARG A 40 -4.10 2.73 -16.85
N ILE A 41 -5.25 2.30 -16.31
CA ILE A 41 -5.41 1.04 -15.59
C ILE A 41 -4.84 -0.15 -16.37
N MET A 42 -5.27 -0.36 -17.61
CA MET A 42 -4.85 -1.49 -18.46
C MET A 42 -3.35 -1.50 -18.72
N HIS A 43 -2.78 -0.34 -19.04
CA HIS A 43 -1.35 -0.18 -19.26
C HIS A 43 -0.56 -0.44 -17.97
N THR A 44 -0.97 0.18 -16.87
CA THR A 44 -0.30 -0.01 -15.57
C THR A 44 -0.35 -1.47 -15.12
N ALA A 45 -1.50 -2.14 -15.30
CA ALA A 45 -1.65 -3.56 -14.96
C ALA A 45 -0.72 -4.45 -15.81
N SER A 46 -0.48 -4.13 -17.09
CA SER A 46 0.47 -4.88 -17.92
C SER A 46 1.92 -4.77 -17.44
N LEU A 47 2.32 -3.62 -16.88
CA LEU A 47 3.63 -3.46 -16.25
C LEU A 47 3.78 -4.29 -14.96
N ILE A 48 2.67 -4.46 -14.21
CA ILE A 48 2.61 -5.21 -12.96
C ILE A 48 2.58 -6.72 -13.20
N GLU A 49 1.97 -7.16 -14.28
CA GLU A 49 1.66 -8.56 -14.55
C GLU A 49 2.88 -9.53 -14.40
N PRO A 50 4.11 -9.21 -14.86
CA PRO A 50 5.26 -10.09 -14.74
C PRO A 50 5.88 -10.12 -13.33
N THR A 51 5.29 -9.48 -12.33
CA THR A 51 5.84 -9.41 -10.97
C THR A 51 5.25 -10.48 -10.04
N LYS A 52 5.88 -10.66 -8.88
CA LYS A 52 5.43 -11.59 -7.82
C LYS A 52 4.76 -10.88 -6.64
N LEU A 53 5.11 -9.61 -6.43
CA LEU A 53 4.51 -8.73 -5.43
C LEU A 53 4.14 -7.42 -6.09
N PHE A 54 2.94 -6.96 -5.81
CA PHE A 54 2.47 -5.64 -6.17
C PHE A 54 2.18 -4.82 -4.90
N ILE A 55 2.91 -3.72 -4.69
CA ILE A 55 2.65 -2.73 -3.65
C ILE A 55 1.81 -1.61 -4.26
N ASN A 56 0.52 -1.66 -4.03
CA ASN A 56 -0.48 -0.72 -4.51
C ASN A 56 -0.55 0.48 -3.57
N ASN A 57 0.39 1.41 -3.73
CA ASN A 57 0.62 2.51 -2.80
C ASN A 57 0.10 3.86 -3.32
N ALA A 58 0.28 4.17 -4.61
CA ALA A 58 -0.17 5.45 -5.15
C ALA A 58 -1.70 5.57 -5.13
N GLN A 59 -2.19 6.75 -4.75
CA GLN A 59 -3.61 7.06 -4.74
C GLN A 59 -3.90 8.17 -5.76
N SER A 60 -4.96 7.99 -6.55
CA SER A 60 -5.51 9.00 -7.45
C SER A 60 -6.98 8.68 -7.68
N TYR A 61 -7.87 9.33 -6.91
CA TYR A 61 -9.29 8.98 -6.88
C TYR A 61 -9.50 7.47 -6.65
N TYR A 62 -10.31 6.80 -7.43
CA TYR A 62 -10.57 5.35 -7.34
C TYR A 62 -9.59 4.48 -8.15
N ALA A 63 -8.60 5.08 -8.84
CA ALA A 63 -7.67 4.34 -9.68
C ALA A 63 -6.90 3.25 -8.93
N GLN A 64 -6.65 3.44 -7.62
CA GLN A 64 -6.03 2.41 -6.79
C GLN A 64 -6.92 1.16 -6.66
N THR A 65 -8.23 1.35 -6.52
CA THR A 65 -9.23 0.26 -6.45
C THR A 65 -9.43 -0.39 -7.81
N GLU A 66 -9.55 0.40 -8.87
CA GLU A 66 -9.68 -0.10 -10.24
C GLU A 66 -8.46 -0.95 -10.66
N LEU A 67 -7.27 -0.48 -10.31
CA LEU A 67 -6.04 -1.21 -10.58
C LEU A 67 -5.95 -2.52 -9.78
N LEU A 68 -6.44 -2.55 -8.54
CA LEU A 68 -6.56 -3.78 -7.76
C LEU A 68 -7.40 -4.82 -8.49
N TYR A 69 -8.59 -4.44 -9.00
CA TYR A 69 -9.47 -5.36 -9.74
C TYR A 69 -8.79 -5.89 -11.00
N GLU A 70 -8.17 -5.02 -11.79
CA GLU A 70 -7.53 -5.42 -13.06
C GLU A 70 -6.32 -6.34 -12.82
N VAL A 71 -5.44 -6.02 -11.87
CA VAL A 71 -4.29 -6.87 -11.52
C VAL A 71 -4.76 -8.21 -10.95
N TRP A 72 -5.78 -8.20 -10.09
CA TRP A 72 -6.35 -9.42 -9.54
C TRP A 72 -6.91 -10.32 -10.65
N ALA A 73 -7.68 -9.79 -11.60
CA ALA A 73 -8.27 -10.55 -12.70
C ALA A 73 -7.22 -11.21 -13.60
N ARG A 74 -6.08 -10.57 -13.81
CA ARG A 74 -4.95 -11.15 -14.54
C ARG A 74 -4.25 -12.25 -13.75
N TRP A 75 -4.07 -12.03 -12.46
CA TRP A 75 -3.30 -12.93 -11.61
C TRP A 75 -4.09 -14.13 -11.12
N GLU A 76 -5.39 -13.99 -10.93
CA GLU A 76 -6.29 -15.07 -10.51
C GLU A 76 -6.25 -16.22 -11.52
N LYS A 77 -6.26 -15.93 -12.81
CA LYS A 77 -6.16 -16.92 -13.88
C LYS A 77 -4.87 -17.76 -13.84
N SER A 78 -3.79 -17.20 -13.33
CA SER A 78 -2.49 -17.87 -13.31
C SER A 78 -2.34 -18.90 -12.18
N GLN A 79 -3.20 -18.87 -11.15
CA GLN A 79 -3.14 -19.71 -9.94
C GLN A 79 -1.74 -19.76 -9.27
N VAL A 80 -0.90 -18.74 -9.50
CA VAL A 80 0.47 -18.67 -9.01
C VAL A 80 0.51 -17.88 -7.70
N ASN A 81 1.39 -18.27 -6.78
CA ASN A 81 1.63 -17.56 -5.53
C ASN A 81 2.15 -16.14 -5.80
N LYS A 82 1.23 -15.20 -5.93
CA LYS A 82 1.48 -13.77 -6.07
C LYS A 82 0.80 -13.02 -4.94
N TRP A 83 1.30 -11.83 -4.62
CA TRP A 83 0.81 -11.06 -3.49
C TRP A 83 0.54 -9.60 -3.86
N ILE A 84 -0.56 -9.06 -3.37
CA ILE A 84 -0.94 -7.64 -3.49
C ILE A 84 -0.95 -7.04 -2.08
N TRP A 85 -0.13 -6.02 -1.86
CA TRP A 85 -0.15 -5.19 -0.65
C TRP A 85 -0.84 -3.88 -0.95
N ASN A 86 -2.05 -3.70 -0.46
CA ASN A 86 -2.79 -2.45 -0.60
C ASN A 86 -2.46 -1.51 0.56
N ILE A 87 -1.83 -0.37 0.26
CA ILE A 87 -1.56 0.66 1.26
C ILE A 87 -2.84 1.50 1.43
N SER A 88 -3.52 1.28 2.55
CA SER A 88 -4.71 2.00 2.98
C SER A 88 -4.34 3.10 3.99
N THR A 89 -5.14 3.31 5.03
CA THR A 89 -4.93 4.26 6.12
C THR A 89 -5.72 3.86 7.36
N MET A 90 -5.24 4.17 8.55
CA MET A 90 -6.00 3.97 9.78
C MET A 90 -7.26 4.84 9.86
N LEU A 91 -7.35 5.92 9.08
CA LEU A 91 -8.57 6.74 8.97
C LEU A 91 -9.81 5.96 8.51
N THR A 92 -9.64 4.80 7.88
CA THR A 92 -10.77 3.93 7.53
C THR A 92 -11.44 3.33 8.76
N GLN A 93 -10.68 3.12 9.83
CA GLN A 93 -11.12 2.51 11.10
C GLN A 93 -11.55 3.56 12.13
N ASP A 94 -10.84 4.70 12.16
CA ASP A 94 -11.14 5.84 13.03
C ASP A 94 -11.49 7.08 12.20
N PRO A 95 -12.80 7.33 11.96
CA PRO A 95 -13.22 8.48 11.15
C PRO A 95 -13.00 9.82 11.85
N GLU A 96 -12.75 9.84 13.17
CA GLU A 96 -12.51 11.07 13.92
C GLU A 96 -11.01 11.41 14.06
N GLY A 97 -10.12 10.47 13.78
CA GLY A 97 -8.67 10.65 13.85
C GLY A 97 -8.12 11.80 12.99
N TYR A 98 -8.89 12.27 11.99
CA TYR A 98 -8.53 13.43 11.17
C TYR A 98 -8.56 14.77 11.94
N LYS A 99 -9.33 14.89 13.03
CA LYS A 99 -9.38 16.10 13.83
C LYS A 99 -8.02 16.47 14.42
N ALA A 100 -7.18 15.49 14.64
CA ALA A 100 -5.84 15.65 15.18
C ALA A 100 -4.80 16.17 14.16
N VAL A 101 -5.10 16.19 12.86
CA VAL A 101 -4.09 16.41 11.79
C VAL A 101 -4.27 17.76 11.07
N GLY A 102 -5.22 18.59 11.47
CA GLY A 102 -5.43 19.95 10.93
C GLY A 102 -5.75 20.02 9.42
N LEU A 103 -6.11 18.90 8.81
CA LEU A 103 -6.40 18.82 7.38
C LEU A 103 -7.86 19.22 7.08
N ASN A 104 -8.11 19.69 5.86
CA ASN A 104 -9.46 20.04 5.40
C ASN A 104 -10.38 18.81 5.44
N ALA A 105 -11.46 18.88 6.25
CA ALA A 105 -12.39 17.78 6.48
C ALA A 105 -13.04 17.21 5.20
N GLU A 106 -13.30 18.06 4.20
CA GLU A 106 -13.91 17.63 2.94
C GLU A 106 -12.95 16.77 2.10
N SER A 107 -11.71 17.19 1.92
CA SER A 107 -10.71 16.44 1.16
C SER A 107 -10.36 15.12 1.85
N LEU A 108 -10.38 15.08 3.19
CA LEU A 108 -10.18 13.87 3.97
C LEU A 108 -11.36 12.91 3.87
N GLY A 109 -12.59 13.41 3.86
CA GLY A 109 -13.78 12.59 3.66
C GLY A 109 -13.74 11.84 2.32
N GLN A 110 -13.39 12.54 1.24
CA GLN A 110 -13.21 11.93 -0.08
C GLN A 110 -12.06 10.90 -0.09
N TYR A 111 -10.92 11.25 0.47
CA TYR A 111 -9.78 10.34 0.59
C TYR A 111 -10.15 9.07 1.37
N ARG A 112 -10.78 9.23 2.54
CA ARG A 112 -11.25 8.11 3.35
C ARG A 112 -12.21 7.20 2.58
N THR A 113 -13.19 7.79 1.87
CA THR A 113 -14.14 7.02 1.05
C THR A 113 -13.44 6.17 -0.01
N GLN A 114 -12.44 6.72 -0.68
CA GLN A 114 -11.64 5.98 -1.67
C GLN A 114 -10.86 4.82 -1.02
N LYS A 115 -10.33 5.03 0.18
CA LYS A 115 -9.61 3.97 0.91
C LYS A 115 -10.55 2.89 1.45
N VAL A 116 -11.75 3.26 1.91
CA VAL A 116 -12.79 2.29 2.29
C VAL A 116 -13.20 1.43 1.09
N ALA A 117 -13.38 2.04 -0.09
CA ALA A 117 -13.66 1.30 -1.31
C ALA A 117 -12.55 0.30 -1.68
N LEU A 118 -11.28 0.69 -1.53
CA LEU A 118 -10.13 -0.21 -1.73
C LEU A 118 -10.14 -1.39 -0.76
N GLU A 119 -10.45 -1.15 0.51
CA GLU A 119 -10.50 -2.21 1.52
C GLU A 119 -11.64 -3.17 1.28
N GLU A 120 -12.81 -2.65 0.94
CA GLU A 120 -13.97 -3.49 0.64
C GLU A 120 -13.73 -4.34 -0.61
N ALA A 121 -13.19 -3.76 -1.69
CA ALA A 121 -12.75 -4.50 -2.87
C ALA A 121 -11.75 -5.62 -2.49
N SER A 122 -10.79 -5.33 -1.61
CA SER A 122 -9.81 -6.32 -1.15
C SER A 122 -10.47 -7.50 -0.43
N ARG A 123 -11.47 -7.24 0.43
CA ARG A 123 -12.22 -8.30 1.14
C ARG A 123 -13.03 -9.15 0.19
N GLN A 124 -13.74 -8.53 -0.76
CA GLN A 124 -14.53 -9.24 -1.77
C GLN A 124 -13.66 -10.14 -2.64
N LEU A 125 -12.51 -9.66 -3.09
CA LEU A 125 -11.60 -10.44 -3.95
C LEU A 125 -10.94 -11.59 -3.18
N ARG A 126 -10.59 -11.41 -1.91
CA ARG A 126 -10.10 -12.50 -1.05
C ARG A 126 -11.13 -13.62 -0.87
N ALA A 127 -12.42 -13.27 -0.83
CA ALA A 127 -13.50 -14.24 -0.70
C ALA A 127 -13.72 -15.07 -1.99
N LYS A 128 -13.34 -14.53 -3.16
CA LYS A 128 -13.52 -15.19 -4.45
C LYS A 128 -12.43 -16.22 -4.76
N SER A 129 -11.18 -15.95 -4.38
CA SER A 129 -10.06 -16.81 -4.74
C SER A 129 -8.96 -16.79 -3.69
N ARG A 130 -8.28 -17.94 -3.52
CA ARG A 130 -7.10 -18.08 -2.67
C ARG A 130 -5.89 -17.29 -3.21
N TRP A 131 -5.81 -17.10 -4.52
CA TRP A 131 -4.71 -16.43 -5.22
C TRP A 131 -5.23 -15.36 -6.18
N PRO A 132 -4.55 -14.21 -6.31
CA PRO A 132 -3.41 -13.76 -5.48
C PRO A 132 -3.81 -13.51 -4.02
N LYS A 133 -2.85 -13.63 -3.09
CA LYS A 133 -3.03 -13.15 -1.71
C LYS A 133 -3.15 -11.63 -1.72
N ILE A 134 -4.06 -11.10 -0.93
CA ILE A 134 -4.27 -9.66 -0.79
C ILE A 134 -4.13 -9.28 0.67
N SER A 135 -3.28 -8.30 0.97
CA SER A 135 -3.13 -7.72 2.31
C SER A 135 -3.51 -6.26 2.31
N ILE A 136 -4.21 -5.83 3.34
CA ILE A 136 -4.53 -4.43 3.61
C ILE A 136 -3.56 -3.95 4.69
N ILE A 137 -2.75 -2.95 4.37
CA ILE A 137 -1.78 -2.34 5.28
C ILE A 137 -2.25 -0.92 5.56
N ARG A 138 -2.56 -0.62 6.83
CA ARG A 138 -3.05 0.70 7.26
C ARG A 138 -1.96 1.42 8.04
N PRO A 139 -1.25 2.35 7.42
CA PRO A 139 -0.40 3.27 8.18
C PRO A 139 -1.27 4.20 9.03
N GLY A 140 -0.78 4.49 10.23
CA GLY A 140 -1.15 5.68 10.98
C GLY A 140 -0.42 6.91 10.45
N THR A 141 -0.08 7.86 11.33
CA THR A 141 0.75 9.01 10.94
C THR A 141 2.18 8.54 10.68
N VAL A 142 2.64 8.73 9.45
CA VAL A 142 4.01 8.43 9.00
C VAL A 142 4.62 9.70 8.44
N ALA A 143 5.78 10.08 8.96
CA ALA A 143 6.53 11.24 8.48
C ALA A 143 7.09 10.97 7.07
N THR A 144 6.37 11.44 6.06
CA THR A 144 6.72 11.26 4.64
C THR A 144 7.40 12.47 4.02
N ASN A 145 7.35 13.63 4.70
CA ASN A 145 7.98 14.89 4.33
C ASN A 145 8.98 15.28 5.42
N GLU A 146 10.12 15.86 5.00
CA GLU A 146 11.16 16.33 5.93
C GLU A 146 10.70 17.52 6.81
N GLU A 147 9.63 18.21 6.39
CA GLU A 147 9.07 19.39 7.08
C GLU A 147 8.15 19.04 8.25
N THR A 148 7.59 17.83 8.27
CA THR A 148 6.70 17.38 9.36
C THR A 148 7.37 16.26 10.14
N ASN A 149 7.93 16.60 11.30
CA ASN A 149 8.51 15.62 12.25
C ASN A 149 7.45 14.84 13.04
N GLU A 150 6.18 14.94 12.66
CA GLU A 150 5.09 14.23 13.34
C GLU A 150 4.84 12.87 12.70
N GLY A 151 4.88 11.83 13.51
CA GLY A 151 4.63 10.47 13.10
C GLY A 151 5.83 9.53 13.15
N ALA A 152 5.62 8.30 12.71
CA ALA A 152 6.69 7.31 12.61
C ALA A 152 7.69 7.68 11.51
N ASP A 153 8.99 7.49 11.77
CA ASP A 153 9.99 7.53 10.70
C ASP A 153 9.61 6.54 9.59
N VAL A 154 9.53 7.02 8.36
CA VAL A 154 9.05 6.23 7.20
C VAL A 154 9.92 5.00 6.94
N ASN A 155 11.23 5.09 7.16
CA ASN A 155 12.13 3.95 6.91
C ASN A 155 11.99 2.90 8.01
N VAL A 156 11.83 3.32 9.27
CA VAL A 156 11.57 2.42 10.40
C VAL A 156 10.23 1.73 10.21
N TRP A 157 9.19 2.49 9.85
CA TRP A 157 7.86 1.96 9.61
C TRP A 157 7.86 0.92 8.48
N VAL A 158 8.45 1.25 7.32
CA VAL A 158 8.53 0.33 6.17
C VAL A 158 9.36 -0.90 6.51
N LYS A 159 10.47 -0.74 7.25
CA LYS A 159 11.27 -1.88 7.70
C LYS A 159 10.42 -2.85 8.52
N SER A 160 9.67 -2.34 9.50
CA SER A 160 8.79 -3.14 10.34
C SER A 160 7.74 -3.90 9.54
N ILE A 161 7.13 -3.26 8.53
CA ILE A 161 6.17 -3.92 7.63
C ILE A 161 6.85 -5.06 6.86
N ILE A 162 7.98 -4.79 6.20
CA ILE A 162 8.67 -5.82 5.42
C ILE A 162 9.06 -7.00 6.32
N ASP A 163 9.64 -6.73 7.49
CA ASP A 163 10.07 -7.77 8.43
C ASP A 163 8.87 -8.60 8.91
N THR A 164 7.76 -7.98 9.25
CA THR A 164 6.52 -8.66 9.65
C THR A 164 6.02 -9.62 8.58
N PHE A 165 6.00 -9.20 7.32
CA PHE A 165 5.53 -10.03 6.20
C PHE A 165 6.53 -11.09 5.73
N THR A 166 7.82 -10.92 6.04
CA THR A 166 8.88 -11.85 5.60
C THR A 166 9.36 -12.78 6.70
N HIS A 167 9.07 -12.48 7.98
CA HIS A 167 9.52 -13.26 9.12
C HIS A 167 9.02 -14.73 9.07
N ASN A 168 7.78 -14.93 8.67
CA ASN A 168 7.23 -16.27 8.50
C ASN A 168 6.44 -16.38 7.18
N PRO A 169 7.03 -16.98 6.14
CA PRO A 169 6.41 -17.07 4.81
C PRO A 169 5.13 -17.94 4.78
N ASN A 170 4.88 -18.73 5.83
CA ASN A 170 3.71 -19.58 5.95
C ASN A 170 2.50 -18.85 6.56
N ILE A 171 2.70 -17.68 7.17
CA ILE A 171 1.64 -16.86 7.72
C ILE A 171 1.12 -15.89 6.64
N ASN A 172 -0.20 -15.86 6.48
CA ASN A 172 -0.88 -14.88 5.65
C ASN A 172 -1.45 -13.76 6.54
N ILE A 173 -0.90 -12.57 6.42
CA ILE A 173 -1.42 -11.39 7.10
C ILE A 173 -2.42 -10.73 6.17
N ALA A 174 -3.70 -10.87 6.49
CA ALA A 174 -4.78 -10.32 5.67
C ALA A 174 -4.95 -8.81 5.89
N ASP A 175 -4.88 -8.37 7.15
CA ASP A 175 -5.06 -6.98 7.55
C ASP A 175 -4.08 -6.63 8.67
N ILE A 176 -3.41 -5.47 8.55
CA ILE A 176 -2.54 -4.93 9.59
C ILE A 176 -2.69 -3.41 9.69
N SER A 177 -2.81 -2.91 10.91
CA SER A 177 -2.79 -1.47 11.22
C SER A 177 -1.54 -1.18 12.06
N VAL A 178 -0.70 -0.27 11.60
CA VAL A 178 0.57 0.08 12.25
C VAL A 178 0.63 1.59 12.45
N GLY A 179 0.35 2.01 13.68
CA GLY A 179 0.39 3.40 14.10
C GLY A 179 1.76 3.82 14.64
N TRP A 180 1.86 5.09 14.98
CA TRP A 180 2.96 5.68 15.73
C TRP A 180 2.62 5.68 17.22
N VAL A 181 3.59 5.35 18.04
CA VAL A 181 3.49 5.47 19.50
C VAL A 181 4.26 6.72 19.92
N ASP A 182 3.60 7.63 20.64
CA ASP A 182 4.27 8.77 21.23
C ASP A 182 5.28 8.27 22.26
N LYS A 183 6.56 8.56 22.03
CA LYS A 183 7.67 8.16 22.91
C LYS A 183 7.56 8.70 24.34
N ARG A 184 6.67 9.67 24.56
CA ARG A 184 6.38 10.22 25.90
C ARG A 184 5.49 9.33 26.74
N ILE A 185 4.87 8.30 26.16
CA ILE A 185 4.09 7.31 26.91
C ILE A 185 5.00 6.10 27.13
N PRO A 186 5.49 5.87 28.37
CA PRO A 186 6.27 4.66 28.66
C PRO A 186 5.37 3.42 28.52
N ILE A 187 5.91 2.41 27.86
CA ILE A 187 5.30 1.07 27.75
C ILE A 187 5.59 0.31 29.03
#